data_be16e7f5948d7a6ce15ed9f713c0f97e
#
_entry.id   be16e7f5948d7a6ce15ed9f713c0f97e
#
_cell.length_a   1.000
_cell.length_b   1.000
_cell.length_c   1.000
_cell.angle_alpha   90.00
_cell.angle_beta   90.00
_cell.angle_gamma   90.00
#
_symmetry.space_group_name_H-M   'P 1'
#
loop_
_entity.id
_entity.type
_entity.pdbx_description
1 polymer ?
#
loop_
_entity_poly.entity_id
_entity_poly.type
_entity_poly.pdbx_seq_one_letter_code
_entity_poly.pdbx_strand_id
1 'polypeptide(L)'
;MEIYISTAVALKLSEKHGVTEFEVRQCFYNREGKFAYDTREEHKTNPPTLWFIAETDAGRCLKVVFQRYNSTEYVIKSAYEPNADEERLYQTYKQLR
;
A
#
# COMPACT_ATOMS: atom_id res chain seq x y z
N MET A 1 -10.48 -6.30 9.64
CA MET A 1 -9.47 -5.34 9.15
C MET A 1 -10.12 -4.00 8.91
N GLU A 2 -9.62 -2.97 9.56
CA GLU A 2 -10.15 -1.63 9.41
C GLU A 2 -9.14 -0.76 8.66
N ILE A 3 -9.57 -0.17 7.56
CA ILE A 3 -8.71 0.64 6.70
C ILE A 3 -9.15 2.09 6.84
N TYR A 4 -8.24 2.92 7.35
CA TYR A 4 -8.49 4.34 7.58
C TYR A 4 -7.80 5.17 6.52
N ILE A 5 -8.58 5.98 5.82
CA ILE A 5 -8.07 6.89 4.79
C ILE A 5 -8.59 8.28 5.16
N SER A 6 -7.71 9.16 5.64
CA SER A 6 -8.12 10.52 6.00
C SER A 6 -8.57 11.29 4.76
N THR A 7 -9.36 12.34 4.99
CA THR A 7 -9.79 13.22 3.89
C THR A 7 -8.58 13.79 3.14
N ALA A 8 -7.54 14.19 3.86
CA ALA A 8 -6.34 14.75 3.25
C ALA A 8 -5.63 13.72 2.37
N VAL A 9 -5.52 12.47 2.84
CA VAL A 9 -4.90 11.40 2.06
C VAL A 9 -5.76 11.05 0.84
N ALA A 10 -7.07 10.91 1.03
CA ALA A 10 -7.98 10.61 -0.07
C ALA A 10 -7.88 11.65 -1.20
N LEU A 11 -7.82 12.93 -0.84
CA LEU A 11 -7.68 14.02 -1.78
C LEU A 11 -6.35 13.95 -2.54
N LYS A 12 -5.28 13.69 -1.81
CA LYS A 12 -3.94 13.53 -2.40
C LYS A 12 -3.89 12.35 -3.38
N LEU A 13 -4.48 11.22 -3.01
CA LEU A 13 -4.54 10.04 -3.88
C LEU A 13 -5.27 10.38 -5.18
N SER A 14 -6.41 11.06 -5.07
CA SER A 14 -7.20 11.45 -6.23
C SER A 14 -6.46 12.44 -7.11
N GLU A 15 -5.93 13.51 -6.54
CA GLU A 15 -5.32 14.61 -7.30
C GLU A 15 -3.97 14.27 -7.89
N LYS A 16 -3.12 13.56 -7.13
CA LYS A 16 -1.76 13.25 -7.57
C LYS A 16 -1.66 11.95 -8.36
N HIS A 17 -2.49 10.98 -8.02
CA HIS A 17 -2.32 9.62 -8.54
C HIS A 17 -3.55 9.06 -9.23
N GLY A 18 -4.67 9.76 -9.17
CA GLY A 18 -5.92 9.27 -9.76
C GLY A 18 -6.39 7.96 -9.13
N VAL A 19 -6.16 7.79 -7.83
CA VAL A 19 -6.52 6.58 -7.09
C VAL A 19 -7.70 6.86 -6.16
N THR A 20 -8.68 5.97 -6.16
CA THR A 20 -9.85 6.07 -5.29
C THR A 20 -9.68 5.20 -4.04
N GLU A 21 -10.49 5.50 -3.02
CA GLU A 21 -10.52 4.68 -1.82
C GLU A 21 -10.96 3.25 -2.13
N PHE A 22 -11.89 3.07 -3.06
CA PHE A 22 -12.33 1.73 -3.49
C PHE A 22 -11.16 0.92 -4.05
N GLU A 23 -10.33 1.56 -4.87
CA GLU A 23 -9.18 0.90 -5.44
C GLU A 23 -8.20 0.43 -4.37
N VAL A 24 -7.96 1.26 -3.36
CA VAL A 24 -7.09 0.88 -2.24
C VAL A 24 -7.67 -0.34 -1.51
N ARG A 25 -8.96 -0.33 -1.22
CA ARG A 25 -9.62 -1.45 -0.53
C ARG A 25 -9.58 -2.73 -1.33
N GLN A 26 -9.79 -2.63 -2.65
CA GLN A 26 -9.70 -3.78 -3.55
C GLN A 26 -8.30 -4.39 -3.52
N CYS A 27 -7.26 -3.57 -3.49
CA CYS A 27 -5.89 -4.05 -3.41
C CYS A 27 -5.63 -4.87 -2.14
N PHE A 28 -6.18 -4.44 -1.00
CA PHE A 28 -6.07 -5.22 0.22
C PHE A 28 -6.72 -6.59 0.09
N TYR A 29 -7.91 -6.65 -0.50
CA TYR A 29 -8.62 -7.92 -0.72
C TYR A 29 -7.90 -8.81 -1.72
N ASN A 30 -7.29 -8.20 -2.74
CA ASN A 30 -6.65 -8.95 -3.83
C ASN A 30 -5.18 -9.26 -3.56
N ARG A 31 -4.65 -8.84 -2.44
CA ARG A 31 -3.25 -9.03 -2.09
C ARG A 31 -2.89 -10.51 -2.03
N GLU A 32 -1.81 -10.88 -2.70
CA GLU A 32 -1.32 -12.27 -2.71
C GLU A 32 -0.04 -12.45 -1.91
N GLY A 33 0.75 -11.39 -1.75
CA GLY A 33 2.03 -11.45 -1.07
C GLY A 33 2.00 -10.91 0.35
N LYS A 34 3.12 -11.02 1.02
CA LYS A 34 3.29 -10.47 2.37
C LYS A 34 3.40 -8.95 2.32
N PHE A 35 3.18 -8.31 3.45
CA PHE A 35 3.52 -6.90 3.61
C PHE A 35 5.04 -6.77 3.70
N ALA A 36 5.58 -5.77 3.04
CA ALA A 36 7.00 -5.43 3.10
C ALA A 36 7.20 -4.24 4.02
N TYR A 37 8.36 -4.19 4.69
CA TYR A 37 8.73 -3.04 5.50
C TYR A 37 9.42 -1.99 4.64
N ASP A 38 9.10 -0.72 4.89
CA ASP A 38 9.85 0.38 4.30
C ASP A 38 11.10 0.58 5.16
N THR A 39 12.25 0.19 4.62
CA THR A 39 13.51 0.19 5.36
C THR A 39 14.36 1.43 5.13
N ARG A 40 13.87 2.38 4.33
CA ARG A 40 14.61 3.63 4.10
C ARG A 40 14.69 4.45 5.38
N GLU A 41 15.85 5.00 5.65
CA GLU A 41 16.11 5.71 6.90
C GLU A 41 15.14 6.88 7.10
N GLU A 42 14.92 7.67 6.06
CA GLU A 42 14.05 8.84 6.11
C GLU A 42 12.55 8.49 6.23
N HIS A 43 12.21 7.21 6.10
CA HIS A 43 10.82 6.75 6.18
C HIS A 43 10.58 5.82 7.37
N LYS A 44 11.54 5.71 8.26
CA LYS A 44 11.34 4.92 9.48
C LYS A 44 10.36 5.61 10.39
N THR A 45 9.33 4.88 10.79
CA THR A 45 8.26 5.40 11.64
C THR A 45 7.95 4.40 12.75
N ASN A 46 7.20 4.86 13.74
CA ASN A 46 6.71 4.02 14.82
C ASN A 46 5.20 4.30 14.98
N PRO A 47 4.32 3.35 14.60
CA PRO A 47 4.64 2.00 14.07
C PRO A 47 5.31 2.05 12.70
N PRO A 48 5.95 0.96 12.28
CA PRO A 48 6.66 0.92 11.00
C PRO A 48 5.75 1.17 9.81
N THR A 49 6.32 1.77 8.77
CA THR A 49 5.64 1.90 7.48
C THR A 49 5.78 0.60 6.72
N LEU A 50 4.66 0.11 6.22
CA LEU A 50 4.56 -1.12 5.45
C LEU A 50 4.04 -0.80 4.06
N TRP A 51 4.24 -1.73 3.12
CA TRP A 51 3.71 -1.57 1.77
C TRP A 51 3.51 -2.93 1.12
N PHE A 52 2.71 -2.93 0.07
CA PHE A 52 2.53 -4.09 -0.79
C PHE A 52 2.10 -3.64 -2.16
N ILE A 53 2.15 -4.55 -3.13
CA ILE A 53 1.67 -4.30 -4.48
C ILE A 53 0.58 -5.32 -4.78
N ALA A 54 -0.54 -4.85 -5.30
CA ALA A 54 -1.65 -5.71 -5.70
C ALA A 54 -2.43 -5.03 -6.81
N GLU A 55 -3.35 -5.76 -7.41
CA GLU A 55 -4.19 -5.24 -8.46
C GLU A 55 -5.57 -4.90 -7.93
N THR A 56 -6.16 -3.85 -8.50
CA THR A 56 -7.58 -3.58 -8.30
C THR A 56 -8.40 -4.64 -9.02
N ASP A 57 -9.72 -4.63 -8.80
CA ASP A 57 -10.61 -5.57 -9.50
C ASP A 57 -10.56 -5.38 -11.01
N ALA A 58 -10.24 -4.17 -11.46
CA ALA A 58 -10.09 -3.88 -12.90
C ALA A 58 -8.70 -4.20 -13.44
N GLY A 59 -7.80 -4.73 -12.61
CA GLY A 59 -6.45 -5.12 -13.04
C GLY A 59 -5.41 -4.01 -13.00
N ARG A 60 -5.71 -2.88 -12.37
CA ARG A 60 -4.75 -1.80 -12.21
C ARG A 60 -3.80 -2.12 -11.08
N CYS A 61 -2.49 -2.12 -11.35
CA CYS A 61 -1.47 -2.43 -10.36
C CYS A 61 -1.15 -1.21 -9.52
N LEU A 62 -1.24 -1.35 -8.20
CA LEU A 62 -0.95 -0.26 -7.26
C LEU A 62 -0.01 -0.70 -6.16
N LYS A 63 0.88 0.21 -5.76
CA LYS A 63 1.66 0.07 -4.54
C LYS A 63 0.91 0.83 -3.44
N VAL A 64 0.56 0.15 -2.36
CA VAL A 64 -0.18 0.74 -1.23
C VAL A 64 0.78 0.84 -0.05
N VAL A 65 0.89 2.04 0.51
CA VAL A 65 1.79 2.35 1.64
C VAL A 65 0.94 2.71 2.85
N PHE A 66 1.22 2.08 3.98
CA PHE A 66 0.39 2.26 5.17
C PHE A 66 1.18 2.01 6.45
N GLN A 67 0.59 2.41 7.58
CA GLN A 67 1.08 2.03 8.91
C GLN A 67 0.03 1.15 9.57
N ARG A 68 0.48 0.09 10.23
CA ARG A 68 -0.42 -0.81 10.95
C ARG A 68 -0.27 -0.57 12.44
N TYR A 69 -1.33 -0.09 13.09
CA TYR A 69 -1.28 0.26 14.50
C TYR A 69 -1.52 -0.92 15.44
N ASN A 70 -2.20 -1.93 14.93
CA ASN A 70 -2.34 -3.21 15.62
C ASN A 70 -2.72 -4.24 14.55
N SER A 71 -3.14 -5.42 14.95
CA SER A 71 -3.44 -6.49 13.99
C SER A 71 -4.63 -6.16 13.07
N THR A 72 -5.42 -5.13 13.38
CA THR A 72 -6.67 -4.85 12.66
C THR A 72 -6.76 -3.45 12.07
N GLU A 73 -5.92 -2.49 12.48
CA GLU A 73 -6.07 -1.08 12.09
C GLU A 73 -4.93 -0.65 11.17
N TYR A 74 -5.29 -0.33 9.93
CA TYR A 74 -4.36 0.06 8.88
C TYR A 74 -4.64 1.49 8.44
N VAL A 75 -3.66 2.37 8.59
CA VAL A 75 -3.79 3.79 8.23
C VAL A 75 -3.04 4.03 6.94
N ILE A 76 -3.76 4.39 5.88
CA ILE A 76 -3.17 4.57 4.56
C ILE A 76 -2.37 5.86 4.50
N LYS A 77 -1.17 5.77 3.96
CA LYS A 77 -0.27 6.91 3.76
C LYS A 77 -0.22 7.34 2.30
N SER A 78 -0.21 6.38 1.38
CA SER A 78 -0.17 6.66 -0.05
C SER A 78 -0.58 5.43 -0.86
N ALA A 79 -0.89 5.64 -2.14
CA ALA A 79 -1.12 4.56 -3.09
C ALA A 79 -0.91 5.12 -4.50
N TYR A 80 -0.13 4.42 -5.30
CA TYR A 80 0.21 4.86 -6.66
C TYR A 80 0.70 3.69 -7.49
N GLU A 81 0.79 3.90 -8.80
CA GLU A 81 1.28 2.86 -9.69
C GLU A 81 2.78 2.70 -9.47
N PRO A 82 3.25 1.47 -9.18
CA PRO A 82 4.67 1.25 -8.88
C PRO A 82 5.53 1.34 -10.13
N ASN A 83 6.80 1.69 -9.93
CA ASN A 83 7.79 1.59 -11.01
C ASN A 83 8.33 0.16 -11.11
N ALA A 84 9.14 -0.10 -12.14
CA ALA A 84 9.66 -1.45 -12.39
C ALA A 84 10.56 -1.96 -11.25
N ASP A 85 11.34 -1.06 -10.63
CA ASP A 85 12.21 -1.46 -9.52
C ASP A 85 11.39 -1.88 -8.29
N GLU A 86 10.32 -1.16 -8.00
CA GLU A 86 9.43 -1.48 -6.90
C GLU A 86 8.74 -2.82 -7.13
N GLU A 87 8.31 -3.09 -8.36
CA GLU A 87 7.68 -4.36 -8.69
C GLU A 87 8.67 -5.52 -8.55
N ARG A 88 9.91 -5.35 -9.01
CA ARG A 88 10.94 -6.38 -8.86
C ARG A 88 11.25 -6.65 -7.40
N LEU A 89 11.37 -5.61 -6.60
CA LEU A 89 11.63 -5.76 -5.18
C LEU A 89 10.49 -6.51 -4.48
N TYR A 90 9.25 -6.18 -4.83
CA TYR A 90 8.10 -6.85 -4.22
C TYR A 90 8.02 -8.33 -4.61
N GLN A 91 8.43 -8.71 -5.82
CA GLN A 91 8.47 -10.11 -6.20
C GLN A 91 9.37 -10.93 -5.27
N THR A 92 10.46 -10.33 -4.79
CA THR A 92 11.33 -10.96 -3.81
C THR A 92 10.56 -11.26 -2.51
N TYR A 93 9.81 -10.29 -2.01
CA TYR A 93 8.98 -10.48 -0.81
C TYR A 93 7.88 -11.50 -1.02
N LYS A 94 7.29 -11.50 -2.20
CA LYS A 94 6.20 -12.43 -2.54
C LYS A 94 6.67 -13.89 -2.49
N GLN A 95 7.90 -14.14 -2.85
CA GLN A 95 8.48 -15.47 -2.89
C GLN A 95 8.97 -15.95 -1.52
N LEU A 96 9.13 -15.05 -0.55
CA LEU A 96 9.54 -15.41 0.80
C LEU A 96 8.35 -16.00 1.56
N ARG A 97 8.57 -17.14 2.19
CA ARG A 97 7.54 -17.85 2.95
C ARG A 97 7.98 -18.06 4.38
#